data_38f55720e3ea2a16ff8a1bb7aa035e2b
#
_entry.id   38f55720e3ea2a16ff8a1bb7aa035e2b
#
_cell.length_a   1.000
_cell.length_b   1.000
_cell.length_c   1.000
_cell.angle_alpha   90.00
_cell.angle_beta   90.00
_cell.angle_gamma   90.00
#
_symmetry.space_group_name_H-M   'P 1'
#
loop_
_entity.id
_entity.type
_entity.pdbx_description
1 polymer ?
#
loop_
_entity_poly.entity_id
_entity_poly.type
_entity_poly.pdbx_seq_one_letter_code
_entity_poly.pdbx_strand_id
1 'polypeptide(L)'
;MGPLSLRAKLTWVAGGYAAVLAASTFLVVWRYLQYRWHPDDANQYSGMWAGGDMMLAAFIFCLFLVPTFFLVLVARESEPLNTTYAKVLFWLSVTAPVSIGVIAIPAVGQSNSLLGWACMWRVLGSPFVLAGMAGSRLLARFPRAKRLCSYALLIEAGTIVAMIVFLGAASWLHRGR
;
A
#
# COMPACT_ATOMS: atom_id res chain seq x y z
N MET A 1 -37.22 -0.20 -3.29
CA MET A 1 -36.03 0.20 -4.07
C MET A 1 -35.45 -1.06 -4.71
N GLY A 2 -35.39 -1.14 -6.06
CA GLY A 2 -34.81 -2.29 -6.77
C GLY A 2 -33.30 -2.40 -6.54
N PRO A 3 -32.70 -3.60 -6.72
CA PRO A 3 -31.27 -3.77 -6.57
C PRO A 3 -30.53 -2.90 -7.58
N LEU A 4 -29.52 -2.15 -7.09
CA LEU A 4 -28.66 -1.31 -7.93
C LEU A 4 -27.98 -2.17 -9.00
N SER A 5 -27.93 -1.69 -10.25
CA SER A 5 -27.21 -2.36 -11.33
C SER A 5 -25.71 -2.44 -11.00
N LEU A 6 -25.02 -3.46 -11.51
CA LEU A 6 -23.59 -3.63 -11.30
C LEU A 6 -22.78 -2.38 -11.73
N ARG A 7 -23.20 -1.75 -12.84
CA ARG A 7 -22.57 -0.51 -13.32
C ARG A 7 -22.71 0.63 -12.30
N ALA A 8 -23.88 0.80 -11.71
CA ALA A 8 -24.09 1.81 -10.68
C ALA A 8 -23.21 1.54 -9.43
N LYS A 9 -23.11 0.30 -8.98
CA LYS A 9 -22.21 -0.07 -7.86
C LYS A 9 -20.75 0.26 -8.16
N LEU A 10 -20.26 -0.07 -9.36
CA LEU A 10 -18.90 0.25 -9.79
C LEU A 10 -18.66 1.76 -9.91
N THR A 11 -19.64 2.54 -10.37
CA THR A 11 -19.56 4.00 -10.42
C THR A 11 -19.42 4.60 -9.00
N TRP A 12 -20.17 4.09 -8.03
CA TRP A 12 -20.03 4.50 -6.63
C TRP A 12 -18.65 4.20 -6.06
N VAL A 13 -18.11 3.01 -6.36
CA VAL A 13 -16.74 2.64 -5.94
C VAL A 13 -15.70 3.55 -6.59
N ALA A 14 -15.83 3.81 -7.90
CA ALA A 14 -14.94 4.73 -8.61
C ALA A 14 -15.02 6.16 -8.05
N GLY A 15 -16.23 6.64 -7.72
CA GLY A 15 -16.41 7.91 -7.02
C GLY A 15 -15.75 7.96 -5.66
N GLY A 16 -15.81 6.87 -4.91
CA GLY A 16 -15.10 6.71 -3.63
C GLY A 16 -13.57 6.82 -3.79
N TYR A 17 -12.99 6.15 -4.78
CA TYR A 17 -11.57 6.29 -5.08
C TYR A 17 -11.20 7.71 -5.52
N ALA A 18 -12.01 8.34 -6.37
CA ALA A 18 -11.77 9.72 -6.79
C ALA A 18 -11.79 10.70 -5.60
N ALA A 19 -12.73 10.54 -4.69
CA ALA A 19 -12.82 11.36 -3.48
C ALA A 19 -11.60 11.15 -2.56
N VAL A 20 -11.17 9.89 -2.36
CA VAL A 20 -9.97 9.58 -1.56
C VAL A 20 -8.72 10.14 -2.23
N LEU A 21 -8.57 10.01 -3.55
CA LEU A 21 -7.44 10.59 -4.28
C LEU A 21 -7.40 12.12 -4.13
N ALA A 22 -8.55 12.80 -4.29
CA ALA A 22 -8.62 14.25 -4.13
C ALA A 22 -8.25 14.68 -2.69
N ALA A 23 -8.79 14.01 -1.67
CA ALA A 23 -8.47 14.28 -0.28
C ALA A 23 -6.98 14.01 0.02
N SER A 24 -6.42 12.90 -0.46
CA SER A 24 -5.02 12.54 -0.28
C SER A 24 -4.09 13.57 -0.95
N THR A 25 -4.41 13.99 -2.18
CA THR A 25 -3.66 15.03 -2.89
C THR A 25 -3.69 16.33 -2.12
N PHE A 26 -4.85 16.76 -1.63
CA PHE A 26 -4.97 17.95 -0.81
C PHE A 26 -4.09 17.87 0.45
N LEU A 27 -4.13 16.76 1.18
CA LEU A 27 -3.34 16.57 2.40
C LEU A 27 -1.83 16.58 2.12
N VAL A 28 -1.39 15.94 1.04
CA VAL A 28 0.03 15.92 0.65
C VAL A 28 0.50 17.31 0.22
N VAL A 29 -0.30 18.03 -0.58
CA VAL A 29 0.02 19.42 -0.99
C VAL A 29 0.04 20.34 0.24
N TRP A 30 -0.94 20.22 1.13
CA TRP A 30 -0.97 20.98 2.38
C TRP A 30 0.29 20.74 3.21
N ARG A 31 0.68 19.47 3.37
CA ARG A 31 1.90 19.09 4.10
C ARG A 31 3.16 19.64 3.43
N TYR A 32 3.25 19.58 2.10
CA TYR A 32 4.34 20.20 1.34
C TYR A 32 4.42 21.71 1.57
N LEU A 33 3.29 22.42 1.58
CA LEU A 33 3.26 23.86 1.86
C LEU A 33 3.74 24.17 3.29
N GLN A 34 3.39 23.34 4.27
CA GLN A 34 3.91 23.51 5.64
C GLN A 34 5.44 23.42 5.67
N TYR A 35 6.06 22.48 4.97
CA TYR A 35 7.52 22.43 4.83
C TYR A 35 8.13 23.69 4.21
N ARG A 36 7.41 24.27 3.24
CA ARG A 36 7.86 25.50 2.58
C ARG A 36 7.72 26.74 3.47
N TRP A 37 6.73 26.78 4.33
CA TRP A 37 6.46 27.93 5.20
C TRP A 37 7.27 27.89 6.51
N HIS A 38 7.65 26.70 6.97
CA HIS A 38 8.36 26.49 8.23
C HIS A 38 9.63 25.63 8.05
N PRO A 39 10.59 26.05 7.20
CA PRO A 39 11.77 25.26 6.91
C PRO A 39 12.69 25.08 8.14
N ASP A 40 12.77 26.08 9.00
CA ASP A 40 13.62 26.03 10.20
C ASP A 40 13.07 25.02 11.22
N ASP A 41 11.76 25.01 11.44
CA ASP A 41 11.10 24.05 12.31
C ASP A 41 11.26 22.63 11.78
N ALA A 42 11.14 22.43 10.46
CA ALA A 42 11.30 21.12 9.81
C ALA A 42 12.74 20.60 9.97
N ASN A 43 13.75 21.46 9.92
CA ASN A 43 15.15 21.07 10.13
C ASN A 43 15.45 20.81 11.62
N GLN A 44 14.97 21.67 12.52
CA GLN A 44 15.23 21.56 13.95
C GLN A 44 14.51 20.36 14.59
N TYR A 45 13.29 20.06 14.14
CA TYR A 45 12.45 18.96 14.64
C TYR A 45 12.21 17.87 13.61
N SER A 46 13.24 17.53 12.82
CA SER A 46 13.13 16.61 11.69
C SER A 46 12.51 15.24 12.04
N GLY A 47 12.78 14.71 13.23
CA GLY A 47 12.18 13.45 13.72
C GLY A 47 10.66 13.55 13.93
N MET A 48 10.17 14.68 14.49
CA MET A 48 8.73 14.91 14.66
C MET A 48 8.03 15.09 13.32
N TRP A 49 8.67 15.79 12.39
CA TRP A 49 8.14 16.00 11.04
C TRP A 49 8.06 14.68 10.28
N ALA A 50 9.10 13.84 10.34
CA ALA A 50 9.10 12.51 9.74
C ALA A 50 8.02 11.61 10.36
N GLY A 51 7.85 11.65 11.69
CA GLY A 51 6.76 10.96 12.38
C GLY A 51 5.38 11.40 11.89
N GLY A 52 5.17 12.70 11.71
CA GLY A 52 3.93 13.25 11.14
C GLY A 52 3.67 12.76 9.71
N ASP A 53 4.71 12.66 8.88
CA ASP A 53 4.59 12.14 7.52
C ASP A 53 4.23 10.66 7.49
N MET A 54 4.79 9.87 8.40
CA MET A 54 4.41 8.45 8.55
C MET A 54 2.95 8.30 8.99
N MET A 55 2.48 9.13 9.94
CA MET A 55 1.08 9.13 10.36
C MET A 55 0.14 9.56 9.23
N LEU A 56 0.50 10.59 8.47
CA LEU A 56 -0.25 11.02 7.29
C LEU A 56 -0.34 9.92 6.25
N ALA A 57 0.76 9.25 5.96
CA ALA A 57 0.79 8.11 5.04
C ALA A 57 -0.11 6.97 5.52
N ALA A 58 -0.03 6.59 6.81
CA ALA A 58 -0.89 5.57 7.39
C ALA A 58 -2.37 5.95 7.27
N PHE A 59 -2.70 7.21 7.54
CA PHE A 59 -4.07 7.73 7.39
C PHE A 59 -4.55 7.63 5.94
N ILE A 60 -3.74 8.04 4.96
CA ILE A 60 -4.06 7.93 3.55
C ILE A 60 -4.29 6.46 3.15
N PHE A 61 -3.43 5.53 3.59
CA PHE A 61 -3.63 4.10 3.35
C PHE A 61 -4.95 3.59 3.94
N CYS A 62 -5.31 4.01 5.15
CA CYS A 62 -6.60 3.66 5.77
C CYS A 62 -7.79 4.21 4.96
N LEU A 63 -7.70 5.43 4.44
CA LEU A 63 -8.74 5.99 3.58
C LEU A 63 -8.96 5.13 2.31
N PHE A 64 -7.87 4.62 1.69
CA PHE A 64 -7.98 3.73 0.53
C PHE A 64 -8.62 2.38 0.85
N LEU A 65 -8.57 1.90 2.09
CA LEU A 65 -9.22 0.65 2.47
C LEU A 65 -10.75 0.74 2.35
N VAL A 66 -11.34 1.93 2.54
CA VAL A 66 -12.80 2.11 2.46
C VAL A 66 -13.35 1.77 1.08
N PRO A 67 -12.95 2.46 -0.03
CA PRO A 67 -13.44 2.11 -1.36
C PRO A 67 -12.99 0.69 -1.79
N THR A 68 -11.83 0.22 -1.31
CA THR A 68 -11.37 -1.14 -1.58
C THR A 68 -12.29 -2.19 -0.96
N PHE A 69 -12.77 -1.97 0.27
CA PHE A 69 -13.75 -2.85 0.91
C PHE A 69 -15.05 -2.93 0.09
N PHE A 70 -15.58 -1.78 -0.35
CA PHE A 70 -16.75 -1.77 -1.22
C PHE A 70 -16.49 -2.44 -2.57
N LEU A 71 -15.31 -2.24 -3.16
CA LEU A 71 -14.91 -2.93 -4.40
C LEU A 71 -14.94 -4.46 -4.21
N VAL A 72 -14.41 -4.96 -3.09
CA VAL A 72 -14.42 -6.41 -2.78
C VAL A 72 -15.85 -6.92 -2.63
N LEU A 73 -16.74 -6.18 -1.95
CA LEU A 73 -18.15 -6.53 -1.81
C LEU A 73 -18.85 -6.63 -3.17
N VAL A 74 -18.57 -5.70 -4.08
CA VAL A 74 -19.12 -5.73 -5.45
C VAL A 74 -18.48 -6.86 -6.26
N ALA A 75 -17.16 -7.03 -6.19
CA ALA A 75 -16.44 -8.05 -6.94
C ALA A 75 -16.87 -9.47 -6.57
N ARG A 76 -17.24 -9.71 -5.30
CA ARG A 76 -17.69 -11.05 -4.85
C ARG A 76 -19.03 -11.49 -5.46
N GLU A 77 -19.79 -10.59 -6.10
CA GLU A 77 -21.07 -10.91 -6.72
C GLU A 77 -20.92 -11.68 -8.04
N SER A 78 -19.76 -11.57 -8.72
CA SER A 78 -19.52 -12.28 -9.97
C SER A 78 -18.12 -12.92 -10.01
N GLU A 79 -18.04 -14.16 -10.52
CA GLU A 79 -16.76 -14.89 -10.61
C GLU A 79 -15.71 -14.17 -11.46
N PRO A 80 -16.03 -13.62 -12.66
CA PRO A 80 -15.02 -12.93 -13.47
C PRO A 80 -14.46 -11.69 -12.79
N LEU A 81 -15.29 -10.89 -12.11
CA LEU A 81 -14.82 -9.72 -11.38
C LEU A 81 -13.96 -10.10 -10.19
N ASN A 82 -14.37 -11.10 -9.41
CA ASN A 82 -13.61 -11.58 -8.26
C ASN A 82 -12.24 -12.12 -8.68
N THR A 83 -12.20 -12.88 -9.77
CA THR A 83 -10.95 -13.44 -10.31
C THR A 83 -10.04 -12.33 -10.87
N THR A 84 -10.60 -11.34 -11.58
CA THR A 84 -9.83 -10.20 -12.09
C THR A 84 -9.26 -9.37 -10.95
N TYR A 85 -10.05 -9.07 -9.93
CA TYR A 85 -9.60 -8.40 -8.72
C TYR A 85 -8.46 -9.16 -8.03
N ALA A 86 -8.61 -10.49 -7.85
CA ALA A 86 -7.59 -11.33 -7.26
C ALA A 86 -6.28 -11.37 -8.08
N LYS A 87 -6.36 -11.31 -9.41
CA LYS A 87 -5.18 -11.17 -10.30
C LYS A 87 -4.48 -9.83 -10.07
N VAL A 88 -5.22 -8.73 -9.95
CA VAL A 88 -4.64 -7.41 -9.65
C VAL A 88 -3.91 -7.43 -8.31
N LEU A 89 -4.51 -8.01 -7.27
CA LEU A 89 -3.85 -8.18 -5.97
C LEU A 89 -2.58 -9.03 -6.06
N PHE A 90 -2.61 -10.10 -6.84
CA PHE A 90 -1.44 -10.95 -7.06
C PHE A 90 -0.29 -10.16 -7.73
N TRP A 91 -0.57 -9.41 -8.79
CA TRP A 91 0.44 -8.57 -9.43
C TRP A 91 0.93 -7.46 -8.50
N LEU A 92 0.04 -6.87 -7.70
CA LEU A 92 0.44 -5.90 -6.68
C LEU A 92 1.39 -6.52 -5.65
N SER A 93 1.17 -7.77 -5.20
CA SER A 93 2.08 -8.43 -4.26
C SER A 93 3.47 -8.68 -4.85
N VAL A 94 3.57 -8.97 -6.15
CA VAL A 94 4.85 -9.17 -6.84
C VAL A 94 5.69 -7.88 -6.84
N THR A 95 5.06 -6.70 -6.77
CA THR A 95 5.81 -5.43 -6.69
C THR A 95 6.59 -5.28 -5.37
N ALA A 96 6.24 -5.99 -4.30
CA ALA A 96 6.93 -5.87 -3.01
C ALA A 96 8.38 -6.40 -3.07
N PRO A 97 8.65 -7.66 -3.48
CA PRO A 97 10.03 -8.15 -3.60
C PRO A 97 10.81 -7.37 -4.66
N VAL A 98 10.16 -6.92 -5.76
CA VAL A 98 10.80 -6.07 -6.77
C VAL A 98 11.25 -4.74 -6.16
N SER A 99 10.40 -4.09 -5.36
CA SER A 99 10.74 -2.82 -4.70
C SER A 99 11.93 -2.98 -3.74
N ILE A 100 11.98 -4.08 -2.98
CA ILE A 100 13.15 -4.38 -2.12
C ILE A 100 14.42 -4.58 -2.95
N GLY A 101 14.33 -5.34 -4.05
CA GLY A 101 15.47 -5.54 -4.96
C GLY A 101 15.99 -4.22 -5.55
N VAL A 102 15.09 -3.32 -5.93
CA VAL A 102 15.45 -1.99 -6.46
C VAL A 102 16.11 -1.12 -5.39
N ILE A 103 15.60 -1.10 -4.15
CA ILE A 103 16.20 -0.35 -3.03
C ILE A 103 17.60 -0.90 -2.68
N ALA A 104 17.81 -2.19 -2.83
CA ALA A 104 19.09 -2.82 -2.57
C ALA A 104 20.20 -2.43 -3.54
N ILE A 105 19.86 -1.81 -4.69
CA ILE A 105 20.83 -1.26 -5.63
C ILE A 105 21.36 0.07 -5.07
N PRO A 106 22.68 0.21 -4.75
CA PRO A 106 23.20 1.41 -4.07
C PRO A 106 22.95 2.71 -4.85
N ALA A 107 22.99 2.64 -6.19
CA ALA A 107 22.74 3.79 -7.06
C ALA A 107 21.29 4.32 -6.95
N VAL A 108 20.33 3.50 -6.53
CA VAL A 108 18.91 3.88 -6.42
C VAL A 108 18.53 4.11 -4.96
N GLY A 109 18.95 3.23 -4.05
CA GLY A 109 18.59 3.29 -2.63
C GLY A 109 19.23 4.46 -1.88
N GLN A 110 20.41 4.94 -2.33
CA GLN A 110 21.09 6.10 -1.75
C GLN A 110 20.83 7.40 -2.52
N SER A 111 20.15 7.33 -3.66
CA SER A 111 19.81 8.50 -4.46
C SER A 111 18.44 9.05 -4.07
N ASN A 112 18.27 10.36 -4.06
CA ASN A 112 16.96 11.03 -3.95
C ASN A 112 16.13 10.85 -5.23
N SER A 113 16.18 9.65 -5.84
CA SER A 113 15.44 9.36 -7.06
C SER A 113 13.97 9.12 -6.77
N LEU A 114 13.09 9.56 -7.66
CA LEU A 114 11.65 9.31 -7.58
C LEU A 114 11.35 7.80 -7.46
N LEU A 115 12.14 6.97 -8.15
CA LEU A 115 12.00 5.52 -8.12
C LEU A 115 12.33 4.95 -6.73
N GLY A 116 13.42 5.41 -6.11
CA GLY A 116 13.79 5.01 -4.74
C GLY A 116 12.69 5.35 -3.73
N TRP A 117 12.16 6.58 -3.81
CA TRP A 117 11.05 7.01 -2.98
C TRP A 117 9.79 6.17 -3.21
N ALA A 118 9.40 5.91 -4.46
CA ALA A 118 8.24 5.09 -4.77
C ALA A 118 8.38 3.65 -4.21
N CYS A 119 9.56 3.05 -4.36
CA CYS A 119 9.83 1.72 -3.81
C CYS A 119 9.82 1.72 -2.28
N MET A 120 10.36 2.75 -1.63
CA MET A 120 10.33 2.89 -0.18
C MET A 120 8.89 2.99 0.34
N TRP A 121 8.06 3.83 -0.28
CA TRP A 121 6.63 3.95 0.08
C TRP A 121 5.87 2.66 -0.17
N ARG A 122 6.22 1.90 -1.24
CA ARG A 122 5.63 0.59 -1.49
C ARG A 122 5.94 -0.40 -0.36
N VAL A 123 7.17 -0.42 0.14
CA VAL A 123 7.59 -1.29 1.25
C VAL A 123 6.95 -0.86 2.57
N LEU A 124 6.95 0.43 2.89
CA LEU A 124 6.30 0.97 4.09
C LEU A 124 4.78 0.72 4.10
N GLY A 125 4.14 0.71 2.92
CA GLY A 125 2.72 0.41 2.76
C GLY A 125 2.38 -1.09 2.84
N SER A 126 3.37 -2.00 2.84
CA SER A 126 3.14 -3.45 2.84
C SER A 126 2.22 -3.96 3.96
N PRO A 127 2.27 -3.49 5.22
CA PRO A 127 1.34 -3.93 6.26
C PRO A 127 -0.13 -3.63 5.91
N PHE A 128 -0.41 -2.48 5.31
CA PHE A 128 -1.78 -2.10 4.89
C PHE A 128 -2.24 -2.93 3.70
N VAL A 129 -1.33 -3.16 2.74
CA VAL A 129 -1.59 -4.04 1.58
C VAL A 129 -1.87 -5.46 2.06
N LEU A 130 -1.09 -5.99 3.01
CA LEU A 130 -1.29 -7.30 3.61
C LEU A 130 -2.67 -7.40 4.30
N ALA A 131 -3.05 -6.39 5.09
CA ALA A 131 -4.36 -6.33 5.73
C ALA A 131 -5.50 -6.31 4.70
N GLY A 132 -5.37 -5.52 3.63
CA GLY A 132 -6.33 -5.47 2.52
C GLY A 132 -6.45 -6.82 1.79
N MET A 133 -5.31 -7.51 1.55
CA MET A 133 -5.30 -8.84 0.94
C MET A 133 -5.92 -9.91 1.84
N ALA A 134 -5.66 -9.85 3.16
CA ALA A 134 -6.27 -10.74 4.14
C ALA A 134 -7.79 -10.58 4.16
N GLY A 135 -8.28 -9.35 4.24
CA GLY A 135 -9.70 -9.03 4.12
C GLY A 135 -10.31 -9.53 2.81
N SER A 136 -9.61 -9.30 1.70
CA SER A 136 -10.04 -9.75 0.37
C SER A 136 -10.14 -11.28 0.28
N ARG A 137 -9.19 -12.02 0.87
CA ARG A 137 -9.24 -13.49 0.94
C ARG A 137 -10.42 -13.99 1.78
N LEU A 138 -10.70 -13.35 2.90
CA LEU A 138 -11.83 -13.71 3.77
C LEU A 138 -13.17 -13.48 3.06
N LEU A 139 -13.28 -12.42 2.28
CA LEU A 139 -14.49 -12.04 1.56
C LEU A 139 -14.63 -12.75 0.20
N ALA A 140 -13.54 -13.31 -0.35
CA ALA A 140 -13.57 -14.01 -1.63
C ALA A 140 -14.50 -15.23 -1.58
N ARG A 141 -15.41 -15.35 -2.54
CA ARG A 141 -16.40 -16.43 -2.63
C ARG A 141 -15.91 -17.60 -3.47
N PHE A 142 -15.16 -17.33 -4.54
CA PHE A 142 -14.80 -18.33 -5.56
C PHE A 142 -13.43 -18.97 -5.28
N PRO A 143 -13.28 -20.31 -5.49
CA PRO A 143 -12.04 -21.02 -5.15
C PRO A 143 -10.80 -20.49 -5.88
N ARG A 144 -10.95 -20.10 -7.15
CA ARG A 144 -9.85 -19.52 -7.96
C ARG A 144 -9.36 -18.19 -7.37
N ALA A 145 -10.28 -17.29 -7.01
CA ALA A 145 -9.95 -16.02 -6.39
C ALA A 145 -9.29 -16.23 -5.02
N LYS A 146 -9.81 -17.15 -4.20
CA LYS A 146 -9.19 -17.50 -2.90
C LYS A 146 -7.75 -17.97 -3.04
N ARG A 147 -7.44 -18.82 -4.02
CA ARG A 147 -6.08 -19.30 -4.27
C ARG A 147 -5.15 -18.13 -4.65
N LEU A 148 -5.58 -17.27 -5.58
CA LEU A 148 -4.79 -16.09 -5.98
C LEU A 148 -4.53 -15.14 -4.83
N CYS A 149 -5.55 -14.83 -4.03
CA CYS A 149 -5.38 -14.02 -2.82
C CYS A 149 -4.45 -14.68 -1.80
N SER A 150 -4.47 -16.02 -1.68
CA SER A 150 -3.55 -16.74 -0.80
C SER A 150 -2.11 -16.63 -1.28
N TYR A 151 -1.85 -16.76 -2.58
CA TYR A 151 -0.52 -16.56 -3.14
C TYR A 151 -0.04 -15.12 -2.97
N ALA A 152 -0.93 -14.14 -3.20
CA ALA A 152 -0.62 -12.73 -2.96
C ALA A 152 -0.21 -12.48 -1.49
N LEU A 153 -0.97 -13.03 -0.54
CA LEU A 153 -0.66 -12.97 0.88
C LEU A 153 0.69 -13.60 1.23
N LEU A 154 0.98 -14.79 0.68
CA LEU A 154 2.25 -15.48 0.93
C LEU A 154 3.44 -14.70 0.39
N ILE A 155 3.33 -14.11 -0.81
CA ILE A 155 4.39 -13.28 -1.39
C ILE A 155 4.63 -12.04 -0.52
N GLU A 156 3.57 -11.32 -0.15
CA GLU A 156 3.67 -10.09 0.63
C GLU A 156 4.22 -10.38 2.04
N ALA A 157 3.66 -11.37 2.74
CA ALA A 157 4.12 -11.76 4.07
C ALA A 157 5.56 -12.30 4.04
N GLY A 158 5.89 -13.15 3.06
CA GLY A 158 7.24 -13.67 2.87
C GLY A 158 8.26 -12.56 2.60
N THR A 159 7.87 -11.53 1.86
CA THR A 159 8.71 -10.36 1.59
C THR A 159 8.99 -9.56 2.87
N ILE A 160 7.96 -9.33 3.70
CA ILE A 160 8.13 -8.64 5.00
C ILE A 160 9.04 -9.45 5.93
N VAL A 161 8.81 -10.76 6.05
CA VAL A 161 9.64 -11.63 6.88
C VAL A 161 11.09 -11.64 6.40
N ALA A 162 11.32 -11.79 5.09
CA ALA A 162 12.66 -11.74 4.51
C ALA A 162 13.36 -10.40 4.82
N MET A 163 12.66 -9.28 4.73
CA MET A 163 13.20 -7.97 5.07
C MET A 163 13.58 -7.88 6.56
N ILE A 164 12.72 -8.35 7.47
CA ILE A 164 13.00 -8.34 8.91
C ILE A 164 14.21 -9.20 9.24
N VAL A 165 14.30 -10.40 8.67
CA VAL A 165 15.45 -11.30 8.85
C VAL A 165 16.74 -10.68 8.33
N PHE A 166 16.70 -10.07 7.15
CA PHE A 166 17.86 -9.39 6.55
C PHE A 166 18.35 -8.23 7.42
N LEU A 167 17.45 -7.36 7.89
CA LEU A 167 17.79 -6.23 8.75
C LEU A 167 18.32 -6.71 10.11
N GLY A 168 17.73 -7.77 10.68
CA GLY A 168 18.20 -8.39 11.91
C GLY A 168 19.59 -8.97 11.77
N ALA A 169 19.88 -9.70 10.71
CA ALA A 169 21.18 -10.25 10.41
C ALA A 169 22.24 -9.16 10.19
N ALA A 170 21.90 -8.11 9.43
CA ALA A 170 22.80 -6.97 9.20
C ALA A 170 23.14 -6.25 10.51
N SER A 171 22.17 -6.01 11.38
CA SER A 171 22.39 -5.37 12.69
C SER A 171 23.26 -6.21 13.62
N TRP A 172 23.14 -7.54 13.56
CA TRP A 172 23.97 -8.45 14.36
C TRP A 172 25.43 -8.46 13.89
N LEU A 173 25.66 -8.48 12.58
CA LEU A 173 27.01 -8.40 11.98
C LEU A 173 27.73 -7.09 12.30
N HIS A 174 27.01 -5.96 12.40
CA HIS A 174 27.60 -4.67 12.78
C HIS A 174 27.92 -4.54 14.27
N ARG A 175 27.26 -5.29 15.15
CA ARG A 175 27.54 -5.28 16.59
C ARG A 175 28.77 -6.14 16.99
N GLY A 176 29.18 -7.05 16.11
CA GLY A 176 30.34 -7.93 16.35
C GLY A 176 31.68 -7.36 15.88
N ARG A 177 31.69 -6.11 15.35
CA ARG A 177 32.92 -5.37 15.00
C ARG A 177 33.11 -4.19 15.93
#